data_6432b477b788663abe8173f28f5fa00c
#
_entry.id   6432b477b788663abe8173f28f5fa00c
#
_cell.length_a   1.000
_cell.length_b   1.000
_cell.length_c   1.000
_cell.angle_alpha   90.00
_cell.angle_beta   90.00
_cell.angle_gamma   90.00
#
_symmetry.space_group_name_H-M   'P 1'
#
loop_
_entity.id
_entity.type
_entity.pdbx_description
1 polymer ?
#
loop_
_entity_poly.entity_id
_entity_poly.type
_entity_poly.pdbx_seq_one_letter_code
_entity_poly.pdbx_strand_id
1 'polypeptide(L)'
;MDERNPILLMNDGVYDNWQGEYAILLASSGGPQLAEIVVGTSPNSADIGKNIDGWQTLVKRARDSGLSDIPDPKPSVADKLVRPSSGQIEDTIGSRSAGAILINERSKELSLPYRPLAVVTGGRLTDVANAYLMDPTVVERTVVISALGAATDTGGAMSDPNGEMDPWADVIVTSRFRYVQVSAFYDQLMDVPASRFSELPDNALGQWIQEKQPKVWDLPKAADQVAVLAVGLPTFAAAVDRVSAAATVAADATAGPELLSAPNGASWLVRRCNAEEAGKRFWQALSELPVSPPSSSN
;
A
#
# COMPACT_ATOMS: atom_id res chain seq x y z
N MET A 1 -0.52 15.67 2.76
CA MET A 1 -0.47 14.63 3.78
C MET A 1 0.88 14.68 4.46
N ASP A 2 0.98 14.25 5.67
CA ASP A 2 2.20 14.20 6.46
C ASP A 2 2.14 13.02 7.46
N GLU A 3 3.17 12.87 8.30
CA GLU A 3 3.29 11.80 9.28
C GLU A 3 2.15 11.71 10.31
N ARG A 4 1.27 12.69 10.38
CA ARG A 4 0.12 12.68 11.29
C ARG A 4 -1.12 12.02 10.70
N ASN A 5 -1.11 11.69 9.41
CA ASN A 5 -2.25 11.00 8.80
C ASN A 5 -2.34 9.56 9.31
N PRO A 6 -3.53 9.09 9.72
CA PRO A 6 -3.73 7.67 9.98
C PRO A 6 -3.65 6.87 8.68
N ILE A 7 -3.01 5.70 8.74
CA ILE A 7 -2.87 4.76 7.62
C ILE A 7 -3.74 3.53 7.86
N LEU A 8 -4.51 3.15 6.86
CA LEU A 8 -5.01 1.81 6.66
C LEU A 8 -4.19 1.17 5.54
N LEU A 9 -3.38 0.17 5.88
CA LEU A 9 -2.53 -0.55 4.96
C LEU A 9 -3.28 -1.71 4.35
N MET A 10 -3.25 -1.84 3.03
CA MET A 10 -3.81 -2.97 2.29
C MET A 10 -2.73 -3.61 1.44
N ASN A 11 -2.56 -4.91 1.60
CA ASN A 11 -1.60 -5.67 0.81
C ASN A 11 -2.04 -7.13 0.70
N ASP A 12 -1.40 -7.91 -0.17
CA ASP A 12 -1.61 -9.35 -0.30
C ASP A 12 -0.50 -10.14 0.42
N GLY A 13 0.55 -10.59 -0.25
CA GLY A 13 1.65 -11.34 0.35
C GLY A 13 2.67 -10.47 1.07
N VAL A 14 3.10 -10.90 2.24
CA VAL A 14 4.10 -10.19 3.04
C VAL A 14 5.54 -10.39 2.52
N TYR A 15 5.76 -11.38 1.67
CA TYR A 15 7.10 -11.82 1.31
C TYR A 15 7.70 -11.19 0.05
N ASP A 16 6.88 -10.62 -0.80
CA ASP A 16 7.27 -10.09 -2.12
C ASP A 16 7.42 -8.57 -2.16
N ASN A 17 7.16 -7.91 -1.05
CA ASN A 17 7.32 -6.48 -0.92
C ASN A 17 7.70 -6.07 0.50
N TRP A 18 8.31 -4.90 0.62
CA TRP A 18 8.77 -4.33 1.89
C TRP A 18 7.73 -3.39 2.52
N GLN A 19 6.51 -3.38 2.02
CA GLN A 19 5.51 -2.41 2.46
C GLN A 19 5.15 -2.59 3.94
N GLY A 20 5.03 -3.83 4.40
CA GLY A 20 4.70 -4.15 5.78
C GLY A 20 5.79 -3.69 6.75
N GLU A 21 7.03 -4.05 6.47
CA GLU A 21 8.18 -3.67 7.30
C GLU A 21 8.32 -2.15 7.38
N TYR A 22 8.14 -1.45 6.25
CA TYR A 22 8.20 0.00 6.22
C TYR A 22 7.07 0.66 7.01
N ALA A 23 5.83 0.20 6.84
CA ALA A 23 4.69 0.75 7.56
C ALA A 23 4.87 0.60 9.09
N ILE A 24 5.32 -0.57 9.52
CA ILE A 24 5.59 -0.87 10.92
C ILE A 24 6.71 0.02 11.46
N LEU A 25 7.82 0.12 10.75
CA LEU A 25 8.97 0.92 11.18
C LEU A 25 8.68 2.42 11.22
N LEU A 26 7.98 2.95 10.20
CA LEU A 26 7.61 4.37 10.19
C LEU A 26 6.62 4.72 11.31
N ALA A 27 5.65 3.86 11.55
CA ALA A 27 4.70 4.07 12.65
C ALA A 27 5.39 4.10 14.01
N SER A 28 6.38 3.23 14.23
CA SER A 28 7.13 3.14 15.48
C SER A 28 8.13 4.27 15.70
N SER A 29 8.61 4.91 14.65
CA SER A 29 9.56 6.03 14.71
C SER A 29 8.90 7.41 14.83
N GLY A 30 7.63 7.46 15.26
CA GLY A 30 6.86 8.71 15.37
C GLY A 30 6.30 9.21 14.04
N GLY A 31 6.28 8.35 13.03
CA GLY A 31 5.65 8.59 11.73
C GLY A 31 4.13 8.39 11.73
N PRO A 32 3.53 8.07 10.58
CA PRO A 32 2.09 7.93 10.46
C PRO A 32 1.53 6.83 11.38
N GLN A 33 0.37 7.09 11.97
CA GLN A 33 -0.32 6.09 12.78
C GLN A 33 -0.80 4.93 11.90
N LEU A 34 -0.26 3.73 12.09
CA LEU A 34 -0.75 2.51 11.45
C LEU A 34 -2.01 2.03 12.17
N ALA A 35 -3.17 2.37 11.62
CA ALA A 35 -4.46 2.12 12.25
C ALA A 35 -5.02 0.71 11.97
N GLU A 36 -4.78 0.20 10.76
CA GLU A 36 -5.25 -1.13 10.34
C GLU A 36 -4.29 -1.76 9.33
N ILE A 37 -4.25 -3.10 9.33
CA ILE A 37 -3.62 -3.91 8.28
C ILE A 37 -4.70 -4.82 7.70
N VAL A 38 -4.99 -4.67 6.41
CA VAL A 38 -5.94 -5.51 5.66
C VAL A 38 -5.15 -6.35 4.66
N VAL A 39 -5.35 -7.65 4.72
CA VAL A 39 -4.63 -8.62 3.90
C VAL A 39 -5.56 -9.22 2.87
N GLY A 40 -5.22 -9.03 1.60
CA GLY A 40 -5.94 -9.54 0.45
C GLY A 40 -5.27 -10.74 -0.21
N THR A 41 -5.63 -10.95 -1.47
CA THR A 41 -5.04 -11.96 -2.35
C THR A 41 -4.70 -11.36 -3.70
N SER A 42 -3.71 -11.96 -4.38
CA SER A 42 -3.36 -11.67 -5.78
C SER A 42 -3.16 -12.98 -6.55
N PRO A 43 -3.02 -12.93 -7.87
CA PRO A 43 -2.68 -14.12 -8.65
C PRO A 43 -1.39 -14.83 -8.18
N ASN A 44 -0.41 -14.05 -7.73
CA ASN A 44 0.86 -14.58 -7.22
C ASN A 44 0.78 -14.98 -5.75
N SER A 45 -0.24 -14.53 -5.02
CA SER A 45 -0.46 -14.76 -3.60
C SER A 45 -1.94 -15.06 -3.33
N ALA A 46 -2.40 -16.19 -3.90
CA ALA A 46 -3.83 -16.53 -3.94
C ALA A 46 -4.37 -17.17 -2.65
N ASP A 47 -3.49 -17.67 -1.79
CA ASP A 47 -3.86 -18.34 -0.55
C ASP A 47 -3.95 -17.33 0.61
N ILE A 48 -5.17 -16.91 0.93
CA ILE A 48 -5.42 -15.94 2.02
C ILE A 48 -4.92 -16.45 3.38
N GLY A 49 -4.97 -17.77 3.62
CA GLY A 49 -4.47 -18.35 4.86
C GLY A 49 -2.97 -18.12 5.00
N LYS A 50 -2.20 -18.43 3.97
CA LYS A 50 -0.75 -18.19 3.95
C LYS A 50 -0.40 -16.71 4.07
N ASN A 51 -1.16 -15.84 3.41
CA ASN A 51 -0.94 -14.41 3.48
C ASN A 51 -1.14 -13.90 4.92
N ILE A 52 -2.24 -14.30 5.56
CA ILE A 52 -2.53 -13.94 6.95
C ILE A 52 -1.47 -14.48 7.89
N ASP A 53 -1.07 -15.74 7.78
CA ASP A 53 -0.05 -16.36 8.62
C ASP A 53 1.29 -15.62 8.50
N GLY A 54 1.65 -15.22 7.28
CA GLY A 54 2.85 -14.42 7.02
C GLY A 54 2.79 -13.05 7.70
N TRP A 55 1.69 -12.31 7.54
CA TRP A 55 1.49 -11.02 8.17
C TRP A 55 1.42 -11.10 9.70
N GLN A 56 0.75 -12.12 10.26
CA GLN A 56 0.73 -12.36 11.72
C GLN A 56 2.12 -12.62 12.26
N THR A 57 2.93 -13.37 11.50
CA THR A 57 4.32 -13.64 11.87
C THR A 57 5.15 -12.35 11.85
N LEU A 58 5.03 -11.51 10.81
CA LEU A 58 5.72 -10.22 10.74
C LEU A 58 5.33 -9.32 11.91
N VAL A 59 4.03 -9.17 12.17
CA VAL A 59 3.53 -8.35 13.30
C VAL A 59 4.04 -8.87 14.63
N LYS A 60 4.02 -10.20 14.82
CA LYS A 60 4.59 -10.80 16.03
C LYS A 60 6.08 -10.48 16.18
N ARG A 61 6.88 -10.65 15.11
CA ARG A 61 8.31 -10.33 15.11
C ARG A 61 8.59 -8.86 15.42
N ALA A 62 7.76 -7.96 14.89
CA ALA A 62 7.85 -6.54 15.19
C ALA A 62 7.58 -6.25 16.68
N ARG A 63 6.53 -6.85 17.25
CA ARG A 63 6.19 -6.70 18.68
C ARG A 63 7.26 -7.32 19.59
N ASP A 64 7.79 -8.48 19.24
CA ASP A 64 8.91 -9.12 19.95
C ASP A 64 10.20 -8.27 19.89
N SER A 65 10.29 -7.35 18.94
CA SER A 65 11.37 -6.36 18.81
C SER A 65 11.06 -5.02 19.50
N GLY A 66 9.99 -4.94 20.27
CA GLY A 66 9.65 -3.76 21.08
C GLY A 66 8.67 -2.78 20.42
N LEU A 67 8.09 -3.11 19.27
CA LEU A 67 7.11 -2.27 18.57
C LEU A 67 5.68 -2.64 19.03
N SER A 68 5.11 -1.90 20.02
CA SER A 68 3.88 -2.32 20.69
C SER A 68 2.59 -2.02 19.91
N ASP A 69 2.50 -0.89 19.23
CA ASP A 69 1.24 -0.35 18.72
C ASP A 69 0.96 -0.74 17.26
N ILE A 70 1.25 -1.99 16.91
CA ILE A 70 0.99 -2.54 15.57
C ILE A 70 -0.34 -3.30 15.58
N PRO A 71 -1.31 -2.98 14.70
CA PRO A 71 -2.59 -3.68 14.65
C PRO A 71 -2.44 -5.12 14.15
N ASP A 72 -3.37 -5.99 14.56
CA ASP A 72 -3.44 -7.34 14.02
C ASP A 72 -3.93 -7.31 12.57
N PRO A 73 -3.31 -8.08 11.65
CA PRO A 73 -3.74 -8.17 10.27
C PRO A 73 -5.09 -8.86 10.16
N LYS A 74 -5.97 -8.32 9.32
CA LYS A 74 -7.33 -8.81 9.07
C LYS A 74 -7.49 -9.26 7.63
N PRO A 75 -8.01 -10.46 7.38
CA PRO A 75 -8.22 -10.94 6.02
C PRO A 75 -9.37 -10.19 5.34
N SER A 76 -9.20 -9.89 4.06
CA SER A 76 -10.28 -9.45 3.18
C SER A 76 -10.21 -10.16 1.85
N VAL A 77 -11.29 -10.82 1.49
CA VAL A 77 -11.45 -11.46 0.18
C VAL A 77 -12.69 -10.85 -0.47
N ALA A 78 -12.49 -10.23 -1.62
CA ALA A 78 -13.56 -9.65 -2.42
C ALA A 78 -13.46 -10.18 -3.86
N ASP A 79 -14.60 -10.52 -4.43
CA ASP A 79 -14.66 -10.87 -5.85
C ASP A 79 -14.40 -9.63 -6.70
N LYS A 80 -13.77 -9.85 -7.87
CA LYS A 80 -13.57 -8.84 -8.88
C LYS A 80 -14.89 -8.20 -9.28
N LEU A 81 -14.90 -6.88 -9.37
CA LEU A 81 -16.09 -6.13 -9.78
C LEU A 81 -16.40 -6.33 -11.28
N VAL A 82 -17.68 -6.38 -11.56
CA VAL A 82 -18.17 -6.50 -12.94
C VAL A 82 -18.69 -5.14 -13.40
N ARG A 83 -18.16 -4.67 -14.53
CA ARG A 83 -18.68 -3.46 -15.18
C ARG A 83 -20.14 -3.65 -15.57
N PRO A 84 -21.08 -2.80 -15.11
CA PRO A 84 -22.49 -2.91 -15.50
C PRO A 84 -22.67 -2.58 -17.00
N SER A 85 -23.71 -3.14 -17.61
CA SER A 85 -24.00 -2.91 -19.03
C SER A 85 -24.27 -1.44 -19.37
N SER A 86 -24.76 -0.66 -18.39
CA SER A 86 -24.95 0.79 -18.51
C SER A 86 -23.62 1.55 -18.56
N GLY A 87 -22.52 0.96 -18.05
CA GLY A 87 -21.24 1.62 -17.87
C GLY A 87 -21.23 2.68 -16.75
N GLN A 88 -22.33 2.81 -15.99
CA GLN A 88 -22.39 3.75 -14.87
C GLN A 88 -21.87 3.11 -13.60
N ILE A 89 -21.01 3.84 -12.87
CA ILE A 89 -20.43 3.35 -11.62
C ILE A 89 -21.51 3.04 -10.59
N GLU A 90 -22.54 3.86 -10.55
CA GLU A 90 -23.65 3.79 -9.58
C GLU A 90 -24.51 2.52 -9.76
N ASP A 91 -24.46 1.90 -10.94
CA ASP A 91 -25.17 0.64 -11.24
C ASP A 91 -24.32 -0.61 -10.88
N THR A 92 -23.10 -0.41 -10.37
CA THR A 92 -22.23 -1.51 -10.00
C THR A 92 -22.75 -2.24 -8.75
N ILE A 93 -22.84 -3.55 -8.84
CA ILE A 93 -23.17 -4.38 -7.69
C ILE A 93 -21.88 -4.64 -6.91
N GLY A 94 -21.75 -3.96 -5.78
CA GLY A 94 -20.63 -4.13 -4.86
C GLY A 94 -20.86 -5.24 -3.83
N SER A 95 -19.82 -5.57 -3.09
CA SER A 95 -19.86 -6.50 -1.96
C SER A 95 -19.53 -5.80 -0.64
N ARG A 96 -19.99 -6.38 0.46
CA ARG A 96 -19.64 -5.95 1.82
C ARG A 96 -18.40 -6.70 2.29
N SER A 97 -17.27 -6.51 1.59
CA SER A 97 -16.02 -7.13 1.99
C SER A 97 -15.51 -6.56 3.33
N ALA A 98 -14.69 -7.35 4.03
CA ALA A 98 -14.15 -6.93 5.32
C ALA A 98 -13.29 -5.67 5.21
N GLY A 99 -12.47 -5.56 4.16
CA GLY A 99 -11.66 -4.37 3.88
C GLY A 99 -12.51 -3.13 3.62
N ALA A 100 -13.59 -3.26 2.83
CA ALA A 100 -14.51 -2.15 2.55
C ALA A 100 -15.22 -1.64 3.81
N ILE A 101 -15.64 -2.55 4.68
CA ILE A 101 -16.24 -2.21 5.99
C ILE A 101 -15.22 -1.44 6.83
N LEU A 102 -14.00 -1.94 6.96
CA LEU A 102 -12.94 -1.30 7.74
C LEU A 102 -12.56 0.09 7.21
N ILE A 103 -12.47 0.28 5.90
CA ILE A 103 -12.22 1.60 5.30
C ILE A 103 -13.32 2.58 5.73
N ASN A 104 -14.59 2.18 5.62
CA ASN A 104 -15.71 3.03 5.99
C ASN A 104 -15.75 3.35 7.50
N GLU A 105 -15.50 2.37 8.35
CA GLU A 105 -15.48 2.56 9.81
C GLU A 105 -14.32 3.46 10.23
N ARG A 106 -13.08 3.13 9.82
CA ARG A 106 -11.89 3.89 10.20
C ARG A 106 -11.86 5.30 9.62
N SER A 107 -12.41 5.50 8.41
CA SER A 107 -12.53 6.84 7.85
C SER A 107 -13.46 7.73 8.67
N LYS A 108 -14.55 7.17 9.25
CA LYS A 108 -15.45 7.92 10.14
C LYS A 108 -14.83 8.20 11.50
N GLU A 109 -14.06 7.25 12.02
CA GLU A 109 -13.46 7.33 13.34
C GLU A 109 -12.23 8.25 13.39
N LEU A 110 -11.34 8.14 12.38
CA LEU A 110 -9.99 8.70 12.48
C LEU A 110 -9.75 9.93 11.60
N SER A 111 -10.59 10.17 10.57
CA SER A 111 -10.36 11.30 9.68
C SER A 111 -10.80 12.63 10.29
N LEU A 112 -10.09 13.68 9.91
CA LEU A 112 -10.47 15.07 10.16
C LEU A 112 -10.53 15.82 8.83
N PRO A 113 -11.22 16.96 8.72
CA PRO A 113 -11.36 17.68 7.45
C PRO A 113 -10.05 17.98 6.72
N TYR A 114 -8.97 18.21 7.46
CA TYR A 114 -7.62 18.47 6.95
C TYR A 114 -6.64 17.31 7.14
N ARG A 115 -7.08 16.19 7.69
CA ARG A 115 -6.29 14.99 7.95
C ARG A 115 -7.09 13.75 7.62
N PRO A 116 -7.25 13.41 6.33
CA PRO A 116 -7.98 12.23 5.90
C PRO A 116 -7.26 10.93 6.32
N LEU A 117 -8.02 9.84 6.36
CA LEU A 117 -7.45 8.50 6.38
C LEU A 117 -6.70 8.25 5.07
N ALA A 118 -5.44 7.84 5.16
CA ALA A 118 -4.68 7.38 4.02
C ALA A 118 -4.88 5.86 3.85
N VAL A 119 -5.57 5.46 2.79
CA VAL A 119 -5.66 4.06 2.38
C VAL A 119 -4.48 3.78 1.46
N VAL A 120 -3.48 3.08 1.99
CA VAL A 120 -2.24 2.74 1.29
C VAL A 120 -2.35 1.32 0.79
N THR A 121 -2.22 1.11 -0.52
CA THR A 121 -2.42 -0.20 -1.13
C THR A 121 -1.24 -0.63 -2.00
N GLY A 122 -0.82 -1.89 -1.85
CA GLY A 122 0.12 -2.61 -2.70
C GLY A 122 -0.55 -3.78 -3.42
N GLY A 123 -1.87 -3.75 -3.59
CA GLY A 123 -2.66 -4.76 -4.28
C GLY A 123 -3.86 -4.17 -5.00
N ARG A 124 -4.77 -5.05 -5.41
CA ARG A 124 -5.99 -4.63 -6.13
C ARG A 124 -6.87 -3.69 -5.32
N LEU A 125 -7.58 -2.81 -6.03
CA LEU A 125 -8.42 -1.77 -5.42
C LEU A 125 -9.87 -2.19 -5.14
N THR A 126 -10.19 -3.48 -5.23
CA THR A 126 -11.57 -4.01 -5.09
C THR A 126 -12.24 -3.59 -3.78
N ASP A 127 -11.54 -3.70 -2.65
CA ASP A 127 -12.08 -3.29 -1.34
C ASP A 127 -12.31 -1.78 -1.25
N VAL A 128 -11.44 -0.98 -1.85
CA VAL A 128 -11.57 0.49 -1.89
C VAL A 128 -12.80 0.88 -2.72
N ALA A 129 -12.97 0.27 -3.89
CA ALA A 129 -14.14 0.49 -4.74
C ALA A 129 -15.43 0.05 -4.03
N ASN A 130 -15.43 -1.11 -3.35
CA ASN A 130 -16.55 -1.57 -2.55
C ASN A 130 -16.88 -0.61 -1.39
N ALA A 131 -15.87 0.02 -0.77
CA ALA A 131 -16.12 1.01 0.27
C ALA A 131 -16.91 2.22 -0.27
N TYR A 132 -16.60 2.68 -1.49
CA TYR A 132 -17.37 3.71 -2.17
C TYR A 132 -18.80 3.25 -2.50
N LEU A 133 -18.96 2.05 -3.04
CA LEU A 133 -20.28 1.51 -3.40
C LEU A 133 -21.18 1.31 -2.17
N MET A 134 -20.60 1.09 -0.99
CA MET A 134 -21.32 1.00 0.28
C MET A 134 -21.68 2.37 0.88
N ASP A 135 -20.75 3.34 0.80
CA ASP A 135 -20.90 4.70 1.35
C ASP A 135 -20.13 5.69 0.46
N PRO A 136 -20.77 6.30 -0.53
CA PRO A 136 -20.10 7.24 -1.44
C PRO A 136 -19.44 8.44 -0.73
N THR A 137 -19.86 8.77 0.49
CA THR A 137 -19.27 9.88 1.25
C THR A 137 -17.87 9.54 1.80
N VAL A 138 -17.41 8.29 1.70
CA VAL A 138 -16.06 7.87 2.10
C VAL A 138 -14.97 8.69 1.40
N VAL A 139 -15.22 9.14 0.17
CA VAL A 139 -14.25 9.93 -0.62
C VAL A 139 -13.89 11.28 0.01
N GLU A 140 -14.78 11.81 0.84
CA GLU A 140 -14.55 13.08 1.53
C GLU A 140 -13.53 12.91 2.68
N ARG A 141 -13.46 11.70 3.22
CA ARG A 141 -12.68 11.36 4.42
C ARG A 141 -11.40 10.59 4.13
N THR A 142 -11.19 10.17 2.88
CA THR A 142 -10.06 9.32 2.51
C THR A 142 -9.22 9.91 1.39
N VAL A 143 -7.98 9.45 1.32
CA VAL A 143 -7.11 9.55 0.15
C VAL A 143 -6.55 8.17 -0.12
N VAL A 144 -6.52 7.76 -1.37
CA VAL A 144 -5.98 6.46 -1.78
C VAL A 144 -4.59 6.67 -2.34
N ILE A 145 -3.63 5.89 -1.84
CA ILE A 145 -2.24 5.90 -2.32
C ILE A 145 -1.90 4.50 -2.77
N SER A 146 -1.72 4.33 -4.06
CA SER A 146 -1.46 3.03 -4.66
C SER A 146 0.00 2.89 -5.09
N ALA A 147 0.62 1.81 -4.67
CA ALA A 147 1.90 1.38 -5.22
C ALA A 147 1.67 0.80 -6.61
N LEU A 148 2.48 1.24 -7.57
CA LEU A 148 2.43 0.83 -8.98
C LEU A 148 1.09 1.06 -9.69
N GLY A 149 0.13 1.67 -9.02
CA GLY A 149 -1.05 2.23 -9.62
C GLY A 149 -2.09 1.31 -10.21
N ALA A 150 -3.23 1.93 -10.44
CA ALA A 150 -4.41 1.34 -11.04
C ALA A 150 -4.57 1.73 -12.50
N ALA A 151 -3.73 2.63 -13.02
CA ALA A 151 -3.91 3.17 -14.34
C ALA A 151 -2.59 3.19 -15.12
N THR A 152 -2.68 2.89 -16.40
CA THR A 152 -1.54 3.00 -17.31
C THR A 152 -1.13 4.45 -17.49
N ASP A 153 0.17 4.71 -17.41
CA ASP A 153 0.74 5.99 -17.80
C ASP A 153 0.96 6.03 -19.32
N THR A 154 0.50 7.08 -19.97
CA THR A 154 0.66 7.29 -21.43
C THR A 154 2.12 7.38 -21.89
N GLY A 155 3.09 7.38 -20.97
CA GLY A 155 4.52 7.47 -21.24
C GLY A 155 5.23 6.17 -21.59
N GLY A 156 4.54 5.09 -21.90
CA GLY A 156 5.15 3.79 -22.26
C GLY A 156 5.30 2.84 -21.06
N ALA A 157 4.34 2.89 -20.23
CA ALA A 157 4.30 2.21 -19.00
C ALA A 157 4.25 0.71 -19.04
N MET A 158 4.74 0.19 -17.98
CA MET A 158 4.53 -1.20 -17.59
C MET A 158 3.04 -1.45 -17.37
N SER A 159 2.54 -2.60 -17.84
CA SER A 159 1.28 -3.15 -17.36
C SER A 159 1.34 -3.18 -15.83
N ASP A 160 0.37 -2.58 -15.18
CA ASP A 160 0.32 -2.61 -13.73
C ASP A 160 -0.37 -3.89 -13.26
N PRO A 161 0.35 -4.82 -12.65
CA PRO A 161 -0.24 -6.06 -12.19
C PRO A 161 -1.37 -5.83 -11.18
N ASN A 162 -1.33 -4.77 -10.39
CA ASN A 162 -2.37 -4.44 -9.43
C ASN A 162 -3.67 -3.98 -10.13
N GLY A 163 -3.56 -3.16 -11.17
CA GLY A 163 -4.68 -2.71 -11.98
C GLY A 163 -5.34 -3.80 -12.80
N GLU A 164 -4.54 -4.69 -13.38
CA GLU A 164 -5.05 -5.81 -14.18
C GLU A 164 -5.90 -6.80 -13.37
N MET A 165 -5.71 -6.83 -12.04
CA MET A 165 -6.48 -7.71 -11.18
C MET A 165 -7.97 -7.35 -11.10
N ASP A 166 -8.32 -6.06 -11.12
CA ASP A 166 -9.70 -5.57 -11.10
C ASP A 166 -9.84 -4.20 -11.80
N PRO A 167 -9.82 -4.16 -13.14
CA PRO A 167 -9.86 -2.89 -13.89
C PRO A 167 -11.10 -2.04 -13.63
N TRP A 168 -12.24 -2.64 -13.27
CA TRP A 168 -13.42 -1.85 -12.96
C TRP A 168 -13.33 -1.16 -11.58
N ALA A 169 -12.73 -1.82 -10.60
CA ALA A 169 -12.41 -1.18 -9.33
C ALA A 169 -11.49 0.02 -9.52
N ASP A 170 -10.50 -0.09 -10.41
CA ASP A 170 -9.57 0.98 -10.75
C ASP A 170 -10.29 2.20 -11.33
N VAL A 171 -11.26 1.97 -12.23
CA VAL A 171 -12.11 3.05 -12.76
C VAL A 171 -12.85 3.77 -11.65
N ILE A 172 -13.47 3.01 -10.75
CA ILE A 172 -14.22 3.59 -9.63
C ILE A 172 -13.30 4.44 -8.76
N VAL A 173 -12.16 3.87 -8.34
CA VAL A 173 -11.26 4.54 -7.41
C VAL A 173 -10.64 5.80 -8.02
N THR A 174 -10.08 5.70 -9.22
CA THR A 174 -9.44 6.83 -9.88
C THR A 174 -10.41 7.94 -10.27
N SER A 175 -11.69 7.60 -10.50
CA SER A 175 -12.74 8.57 -10.85
C SER A 175 -13.41 9.24 -9.65
N ARG A 176 -13.41 8.61 -8.48
CA ARG A 176 -14.20 9.05 -7.32
C ARG A 176 -13.36 9.55 -6.16
N PHE A 177 -12.19 8.95 -5.91
CA PHE A 177 -11.35 9.31 -4.79
C PHE A 177 -10.32 10.38 -5.15
N ARG A 178 -9.79 11.04 -4.12
CA ARG A 178 -8.46 11.66 -4.20
C ARG A 178 -7.44 10.55 -4.31
N TYR A 179 -6.82 10.42 -5.47
CA TYR A 179 -5.98 9.28 -5.81
C TYR A 179 -4.55 9.69 -6.08
N VAL A 180 -3.62 8.99 -5.49
CA VAL A 180 -2.18 9.17 -5.70
C VAL A 180 -1.60 7.85 -6.18
N GLN A 181 -1.16 7.82 -7.43
CA GLN A 181 -0.41 6.70 -7.96
C GLN A 181 1.08 6.93 -7.78
N VAL A 182 1.76 5.96 -7.19
CA VAL A 182 3.22 5.98 -7.06
C VAL A 182 3.79 4.99 -8.06
N SER A 183 4.21 5.51 -9.22
CA SER A 183 4.76 4.72 -10.34
C SER A 183 6.30 4.83 -10.37
N ALA A 184 6.93 4.50 -9.26
CA ALA A 184 8.38 4.43 -9.20
C ALA A 184 8.86 3.10 -9.81
N PHE A 185 9.72 3.19 -10.81
CA PHE A 185 10.32 2.01 -11.43
C PHE A 185 11.37 1.36 -10.54
N TYR A 186 11.69 0.10 -10.80
CA TYR A 186 12.65 -0.69 -10.02
C TYR A 186 14.03 -0.03 -9.85
N ASP A 187 14.48 0.79 -10.79
CA ASP A 187 15.73 1.55 -10.70
C ASP A 187 15.68 2.75 -9.74
N GLN A 188 14.47 3.16 -9.35
CA GLN A 188 14.23 4.24 -8.39
C GLN A 188 13.83 3.73 -7.01
N LEU A 189 13.80 2.43 -6.83
CA LEU A 189 13.45 1.80 -5.56
C LEU A 189 14.67 1.72 -4.67
N MET A 190 14.41 1.66 -3.36
CA MET A 190 15.47 1.50 -2.39
C MET A 190 16.20 0.18 -2.58
N ASP A 191 17.51 0.24 -2.69
CA ASP A 191 18.34 -0.95 -2.61
C ASP A 191 18.42 -1.46 -1.16
N VAL A 192 18.15 -2.74 -0.98
CA VAL A 192 18.35 -3.46 0.29
C VAL A 192 19.36 -4.59 0.03
N PRO A 193 20.63 -4.24 -0.22
CA PRO A 193 21.62 -5.23 -0.62
C PRO A 193 21.90 -6.21 0.52
N ALA A 194 22.05 -7.49 0.17
CA ALA A 194 22.40 -8.54 1.12
C ALA A 194 23.70 -8.23 1.90
N SER A 195 24.61 -7.42 1.33
CA SER A 195 25.82 -6.95 1.99
C SER A 195 25.55 -6.12 3.27
N ARG A 196 24.38 -5.49 3.36
CA ARG A 196 23.96 -4.71 4.54
C ARG A 196 23.21 -5.53 5.58
N PHE A 197 22.93 -6.80 5.35
CA PHE A 197 22.21 -7.62 6.33
C PHE A 197 23.00 -7.83 7.63
N SER A 198 24.31 -7.65 7.60
CA SER A 198 25.11 -7.60 8.84
C SER A 198 24.86 -6.37 9.71
N GLU A 199 24.21 -5.35 9.16
CA GLU A 199 23.83 -4.13 9.88
C GLU A 199 22.45 -4.27 10.55
N LEU A 200 21.68 -5.31 10.23
CA LEU A 200 20.39 -5.56 10.83
C LEU A 200 20.52 -5.78 12.34
N PRO A 201 19.60 -5.24 13.15
CA PRO A 201 19.66 -5.42 14.59
C PRO A 201 19.46 -6.90 14.97
N ASP A 202 20.16 -7.35 16.00
CA ASP A 202 19.99 -8.70 16.56
C ASP A 202 18.72 -8.78 17.40
N ASN A 203 17.59 -8.76 16.73
CA ASN A 203 16.26 -8.90 17.28
C ASN A 203 15.35 -9.71 16.33
N ALA A 204 14.12 -9.95 16.76
CA ALA A 204 13.19 -10.80 16.02
C ALA A 204 12.85 -10.25 14.62
N LEU A 205 12.73 -8.93 14.44
CA LEU A 205 12.45 -8.30 13.15
C LEU A 205 13.67 -8.32 12.24
N GLY A 206 14.85 -8.00 12.76
CA GLY A 206 16.11 -8.09 11.99
C GLY A 206 16.37 -9.50 11.47
N GLN A 207 16.14 -10.51 12.32
CA GLN A 207 16.22 -11.93 11.92
C GLN A 207 15.19 -12.29 10.86
N TRP A 208 13.96 -11.81 10.97
CA TRP A 208 12.91 -12.00 9.96
C TRP A 208 13.34 -11.46 8.59
N ILE A 209 13.83 -10.21 8.54
CA ILE A 209 14.29 -9.57 7.30
C ILE A 209 15.44 -10.42 6.71
N GLN A 210 16.40 -10.83 7.52
CA GLN A 210 17.54 -11.63 7.08
C GLN A 210 17.11 -13.01 6.54
N GLU A 211 16.12 -13.64 7.14
CA GLU A 211 15.64 -14.97 6.75
C GLU A 211 14.77 -14.97 5.51
N LYS A 212 13.94 -13.95 5.34
CA LYS A 212 12.83 -13.99 4.38
C LYS A 212 13.14 -13.23 3.09
N GLN A 213 13.63 -12.01 3.21
CA GLN A 213 13.77 -11.14 2.05
C GLN A 213 14.74 -11.64 0.95
N PRO A 214 15.87 -12.27 1.26
CA PRO A 214 16.75 -12.77 0.22
C PRO A 214 16.19 -13.94 -0.61
N LYS A 215 15.12 -14.57 -0.15
CA LYS A 215 14.60 -15.82 -0.74
C LYS A 215 13.46 -15.62 -1.72
N VAL A 216 12.87 -14.43 -1.74
CA VAL A 216 11.63 -14.19 -2.50
C VAL A 216 11.91 -13.65 -3.89
N TRP A 217 12.90 -12.77 -4.03
CA TRP A 217 13.29 -12.21 -5.32
C TRP A 217 14.82 -12.12 -5.39
N ASP A 218 15.39 -12.46 -6.54
CA ASP A 218 16.82 -12.20 -6.82
C ASP A 218 17.15 -10.70 -6.89
N LEU A 219 16.15 -9.85 -6.70
CA LEU A 219 16.27 -8.39 -6.76
C LEU A 219 16.29 -7.82 -5.33
N PRO A 220 17.40 -7.19 -4.91
CA PRO A 220 17.51 -6.57 -3.59
C PRO A 220 16.79 -5.21 -3.54
N LYS A 221 15.61 -5.11 -4.15
CA LYS A 221 14.88 -3.86 -4.29
C LYS A 221 13.54 -3.95 -3.58
N ALA A 222 13.29 -2.95 -2.77
CA ALA A 222 12.01 -2.79 -2.11
C ALA A 222 11.00 -2.21 -3.12
N ALA A 223 9.91 -2.94 -3.37
CA ALA A 223 8.78 -2.46 -4.15
C ALA A 223 7.72 -1.81 -3.21
N ASP A 224 6.51 -1.72 -3.50
CA ASP A 224 5.32 -1.26 -2.74
C ASP A 224 5.49 -0.32 -1.52
N GLN A 225 6.63 -0.36 -0.79
CA GLN A 225 6.93 0.57 0.32
C GLN A 225 6.86 2.04 -0.09
N VAL A 226 7.03 2.34 -1.36
CA VAL A 226 6.95 3.69 -1.91
C VAL A 226 5.61 4.37 -1.62
N ALA A 227 4.53 3.61 -1.58
CA ALA A 227 3.22 4.14 -1.23
C ALA A 227 3.14 4.56 0.26
N VAL A 228 3.77 3.80 1.15
CA VAL A 228 3.85 4.15 2.58
C VAL A 228 4.71 5.41 2.77
N LEU A 229 5.82 5.50 2.07
CA LEU A 229 6.72 6.65 2.13
C LEU A 229 6.08 7.93 1.61
N ALA A 230 5.18 7.84 0.64
CA ALA A 230 4.43 8.99 0.16
C ALA A 230 3.53 9.64 1.24
N VAL A 231 3.18 8.91 2.28
CA VAL A 231 2.50 9.47 3.46
C VAL A 231 3.49 10.04 4.47
N GLY A 232 4.54 9.32 4.79
CA GLY A 232 5.44 9.62 5.90
C GLY A 232 6.56 10.60 5.59
N LEU A 233 6.89 10.82 4.31
CA LEU A 233 8.00 11.68 3.89
C LEU A 233 7.54 12.65 2.79
N PRO A 234 7.17 13.89 3.13
CA PRO A 234 6.77 14.90 2.14
C PRO A 234 7.81 15.17 1.05
N THR A 235 9.10 14.95 1.36
CA THR A 235 10.23 15.12 0.45
C THR A 235 10.51 13.89 -0.42
N PHE A 236 9.77 12.81 -0.22
CA PHE A 236 9.98 11.55 -0.91
C PHE A 236 9.64 11.63 -2.40
N ALA A 237 8.56 12.33 -2.75
CA ALA A 237 8.14 12.49 -4.12
C ALA A 237 9.02 13.53 -4.83
N ALA A 238 9.93 13.08 -5.70
CA ALA A 238 10.85 13.93 -6.42
C ALA A 238 10.24 14.53 -7.71
N ALA A 239 9.23 13.89 -8.29
CA ALA A 239 8.45 14.43 -9.40
C ALA A 239 6.99 13.99 -9.28
N VAL A 240 6.11 14.97 -9.25
CA VAL A 240 4.65 14.76 -9.11
C VAL A 240 3.92 15.52 -10.20
N ASP A 241 3.12 14.80 -10.98
CA ASP A 241 2.24 15.37 -11.99
C ASP A 241 0.78 15.33 -11.52
N ARG A 242 0.03 16.36 -11.86
CA ARG A 242 -1.42 16.31 -11.77
C ARG A 242 -1.99 15.63 -12.99
N VAL A 243 -2.89 14.69 -12.75
CA VAL A 243 -3.50 13.86 -13.78
C VAL A 243 -5.00 13.73 -13.54
N SER A 244 -5.73 13.40 -14.59
CA SER A 244 -7.11 12.92 -14.49
C SER A 244 -7.19 11.54 -15.11
N ALA A 245 -8.02 10.67 -14.54
CA ALA A 245 -8.34 9.41 -15.15
C ALA A 245 -9.25 9.65 -16.36
N ALA A 246 -8.84 9.19 -17.53
CA ALA A 246 -9.75 9.07 -18.66
C ALA A 246 -10.58 7.81 -18.44
N ALA A 247 -11.88 7.94 -18.38
CA ALA A 247 -12.82 6.83 -18.16
C ALA A 247 -12.99 5.92 -19.40
N THR A 248 -12.00 5.83 -20.25
CA THR A 248 -11.99 4.92 -21.39
C THR A 248 -11.55 3.53 -20.95
N VAL A 249 -12.43 2.85 -20.25
CA VAL A 249 -12.31 1.42 -20.04
C VAL A 249 -12.87 0.73 -21.25
N ALA A 250 -12.12 -0.21 -21.80
CA ALA A 250 -12.65 -1.12 -22.80
C ALA A 250 -13.99 -1.72 -22.33
N ALA A 251 -14.92 -1.96 -23.24
CA ALA A 251 -16.27 -2.43 -22.90
C ALA A 251 -16.28 -3.74 -22.10
N ASP A 252 -15.23 -4.52 -22.21
CA ASP A 252 -15.00 -5.79 -21.50
C ASP A 252 -14.30 -5.63 -20.14
N ALA A 253 -13.95 -4.40 -19.74
CA ALA A 253 -13.19 -4.10 -18.53
C ALA A 253 -11.86 -4.87 -18.42
N THR A 254 -11.19 -5.11 -19.54
CA THR A 254 -9.91 -5.83 -19.59
C THR A 254 -8.71 -4.95 -19.29
N ALA A 255 -8.88 -3.63 -19.34
CA ALA A 255 -7.84 -2.65 -19.03
C ALA A 255 -8.35 -1.60 -18.04
N GLY A 256 -7.47 -1.14 -17.15
CA GLY A 256 -7.73 -0.03 -16.25
C GLY A 256 -7.78 1.32 -16.96
N PRO A 257 -8.13 2.40 -16.24
CA PRO A 257 -8.19 3.73 -16.81
C PRO A 257 -6.80 4.24 -17.22
N GLU A 258 -6.77 5.10 -18.20
CA GLU A 258 -5.57 5.81 -18.60
C GLU A 258 -5.44 7.11 -17.80
N LEU A 259 -4.24 7.39 -17.27
CA LEU A 259 -3.95 8.66 -16.61
C LEU A 259 -3.42 9.68 -17.62
N LEU A 260 -4.18 10.75 -17.81
CA LEU A 260 -3.82 11.84 -18.71
C LEU A 260 -3.31 13.04 -17.94
N SER A 261 -2.28 13.70 -18.44
CA SER A 261 -1.81 14.95 -17.88
C SER A 261 -2.93 15.98 -17.85
N ALA A 262 -3.24 16.50 -16.67
CA ALA A 262 -4.31 17.48 -16.47
C ALA A 262 -3.94 18.42 -15.33
N PRO A 263 -3.61 19.70 -15.60
CA PRO A 263 -3.19 20.66 -14.57
C PRO A 263 -4.21 20.85 -13.44
N ASN A 264 -5.49 20.60 -13.72
CA ASN A 264 -6.59 20.68 -12.76
C ASN A 264 -7.15 19.30 -12.39
N GLY A 265 -6.43 18.23 -12.67
CA GLY A 265 -6.85 16.86 -12.36
C GLY A 265 -7.03 16.64 -10.85
N ALA A 266 -7.89 15.70 -10.50
CA ALA A 266 -8.17 15.33 -9.11
C ALA A 266 -7.18 14.28 -8.56
N SER A 267 -6.34 13.72 -9.42
CA SER A 267 -5.37 12.67 -9.08
C SER A 267 -3.93 13.17 -9.23
N TRP A 268 -3.01 12.46 -8.60
CA TRP A 268 -1.58 12.74 -8.66
C TRP A 268 -0.82 11.50 -9.08
N LEU A 269 0.17 11.68 -9.94
CA LEU A 269 1.10 10.65 -10.37
C LEU A 269 2.51 11.00 -9.88
N VAL A 270 3.03 10.19 -8.98
CA VAL A 270 4.41 10.28 -8.51
C VAL A 270 5.29 9.44 -9.44
N ARG A 271 6.05 10.11 -10.31
CA ARG A 271 6.89 9.47 -11.33
C ARG A 271 8.29 9.11 -10.83
N ARG A 272 8.79 9.85 -9.87
CA ARG A 272 10.10 9.63 -9.28
C ARG A 272 10.06 9.79 -7.78
N CYS A 273 10.79 8.91 -7.12
CA CYS A 273 10.94 8.88 -5.67
C CYS A 273 12.40 9.15 -5.29
N ASN A 274 12.59 9.68 -4.09
CA ASN A 274 13.90 9.82 -3.51
C ASN A 274 14.31 8.54 -2.79
N ALA A 275 14.85 7.58 -3.54
CA ALA A 275 15.23 6.27 -3.01
C ALA A 275 16.33 6.35 -1.93
N GLU A 276 17.24 7.32 -2.04
CA GLU A 276 18.30 7.53 -1.04
C GLU A 276 17.72 7.95 0.31
N GLU A 277 16.79 8.90 0.30
CA GLU A 277 16.12 9.35 1.53
C GLU A 277 15.25 8.24 2.14
N ALA A 278 14.56 7.47 1.30
CA ALA A 278 13.81 6.29 1.73
C ALA A 278 14.71 5.28 2.44
N GLY A 279 15.84 4.97 1.84
CA GLY A 279 16.82 4.06 2.41
C GLY A 279 17.39 4.55 3.74
N LYS A 280 17.76 5.83 3.83
CA LYS A 280 18.25 6.42 5.09
C LYS A 280 17.23 6.26 6.22
N ARG A 281 15.96 6.59 5.96
CA ARG A 281 14.90 6.49 6.97
C ARG A 281 14.65 5.05 7.41
N PHE A 282 14.67 4.11 6.46
CA PHE A 282 14.51 2.69 6.77
C PHE A 282 15.63 2.19 7.69
N TRP A 283 16.88 2.41 7.30
CA TRP A 283 18.04 1.96 8.09
C TRP A 283 18.13 2.68 9.44
N GLN A 284 17.78 3.96 9.49
CA GLN A 284 17.69 4.68 10.76
C GLN A 284 16.65 4.06 11.68
N ALA A 285 15.43 3.84 11.21
CA ALA A 285 14.37 3.23 12.01
C ALA A 285 14.74 1.83 12.51
N LEU A 286 15.41 1.03 11.68
CA LEU A 286 15.93 -0.27 12.10
C LEU A 286 17.00 -0.16 13.21
N SER A 287 17.95 0.77 13.06
CA SER A 287 19.05 0.93 14.02
C SER A 287 18.59 1.46 15.39
N GLU A 288 17.44 2.09 15.44
CA GLU A 288 16.81 2.59 16.68
C GLU A 288 16.05 1.50 17.45
N LEU A 289 15.84 0.32 16.84
CA LEU A 289 15.16 -0.79 17.52
C LEU A 289 16.06 -1.40 18.61
N PRO A 290 15.45 -1.78 19.74
CA PRO A 290 16.21 -2.43 20.80
C PRO A 290 16.80 -3.77 20.35
N VAL A 291 18.03 -4.02 20.75
CA VAL A 291 18.64 -5.34 20.63
C VAL A 291 18.02 -6.27 21.67
N SER A 292 17.65 -7.48 21.28
CA SER A 292 17.12 -8.46 22.22
C SER A 292 18.13 -8.71 23.34
N PRO A 293 17.70 -8.72 24.62
CA PRO A 293 18.61 -9.09 25.70
C PRO A 293 19.15 -10.50 25.42
N PRO A 294 20.44 -10.78 25.71
CA PRO A 294 21.00 -12.10 25.51
C PRO A 294 20.09 -13.12 26.22
N SER A 295 19.68 -14.16 25.51
CA SER A 295 18.88 -15.24 26.07
C SER A 295 19.61 -15.74 27.31
N SER A 296 19.03 -15.55 28.50
CA SER A 296 19.54 -16.18 29.71
C SER A 296 19.52 -17.67 29.47
N SER A 297 20.67 -18.24 29.14
CA SER A 297 20.89 -19.68 29.07
C SER A 297 20.65 -20.23 30.48
N ASN A 298 19.46 -20.79 30.69
CA ASN A 298 19.19 -21.66 31.82
C ASN A 298 19.74 -23.06 31.56
#